data_c5be7d916743ba6fb49bf9bd0574764c
#
_entry.id   c5be7d916743ba6fb49bf9bd0574764c
#
_cell.length_a   1.000
_cell.length_b   1.000
_cell.length_c   1.000
_cell.angle_alpha   90.00
_cell.angle_beta   90.00
_cell.angle_gamma   90.00
#
_symmetry.space_group_name_H-M   'P 1'
#
loop_
_entity.id
_entity.type
_entity.pdbx_description
1 polymer ?
#
loop_
_entity_poly.entity_id
_entity_poly.type
_entity_poly.pdbx_seq_one_letter_code
_entity_poly.pdbx_strand_id
1 'polypeptide(L)'
;IDAADFSECVQRTWEYCYDTNRPQPVDTPYTVDRMKEVLSNFFVESYVDNTPTHYYSGVELKTATCDHVDVAEIGFVGRTLLNAFNALEYGALQNRQELMNSANSVFDTYLQNGFSPAGFFNEVVHYNRGFKESKHSIRRQSEGVYAVLNYLTYEKQQKRKHPEWEKRI
;
A
#
# COMPACT_ATOMS: atom_id res chain seq x y z
N ILE A 1 -20.69 29.86 -16.45
CA ILE A 1 -20.42 28.58 -17.13
C ILE A 1 -21.75 27.88 -17.26
N ASP A 2 -22.29 27.80 -18.49
CA ASP A 2 -23.46 26.96 -18.77
C ASP A 2 -22.98 25.51 -18.79
N ALA A 3 -23.50 24.70 -17.87
CA ALA A 3 -23.23 23.29 -17.76
C ALA A 3 -24.51 22.50 -17.56
N ALA A 4 -24.66 21.38 -18.22
CA ALA A 4 -25.90 20.58 -18.18
C ALA A 4 -26.06 19.88 -16.81
N ASP A 5 -24.92 19.57 -16.15
CA ASP A 5 -24.90 18.96 -14.82
C ASP A 5 -23.63 19.34 -14.03
N PHE A 6 -23.55 18.85 -12.81
CA PHE A 6 -22.41 19.12 -11.92
C PHE A 6 -21.07 18.60 -12.48
N SER A 7 -21.08 17.43 -13.11
CA SER A 7 -19.85 16.83 -13.67
C SER A 7 -19.31 17.68 -14.81
N GLU A 8 -20.18 18.14 -15.69
CA GLU A 8 -19.82 19.06 -16.77
C GLU A 8 -19.32 20.40 -16.23
N CYS A 9 -19.93 20.91 -15.18
CA CYS A 9 -19.47 22.14 -14.51
C CYS A 9 -18.03 21.97 -13.97
N VAL A 10 -17.75 20.86 -13.30
CA VAL A 10 -16.41 20.55 -12.79
C VAL A 10 -15.41 20.43 -13.93
N GLN A 11 -15.74 19.69 -14.98
CA GLN A 11 -14.88 19.51 -16.13
C GLN A 11 -14.54 20.84 -16.81
N ARG A 12 -15.57 21.66 -17.14
CA ARG A 12 -15.36 22.96 -17.78
C ARG A 12 -14.58 23.94 -16.91
N THR A 13 -14.78 23.89 -15.59
CA THR A 13 -14.00 24.70 -14.64
C THR A 13 -12.55 24.29 -14.66
N TRP A 14 -12.27 22.97 -14.65
CA TRP A 14 -10.92 22.44 -14.72
C TRP A 14 -10.23 22.81 -16.03
N GLU A 15 -10.90 22.60 -17.16
CA GLU A 15 -10.41 22.97 -18.49
C GLU A 15 -10.07 24.46 -18.58
N TYR A 16 -10.99 25.30 -18.11
CA TYR A 16 -10.76 26.75 -18.08
C TYR A 16 -9.53 27.13 -17.22
N CYS A 17 -9.41 26.54 -16.04
CA CYS A 17 -8.27 26.78 -15.16
C CYS A 17 -6.98 26.28 -15.81
N TYR A 18 -6.99 25.13 -16.44
CA TYR A 18 -5.82 24.58 -17.13
C TYR A 18 -5.40 25.46 -18.30
N ASP A 19 -6.33 25.84 -19.17
CA ASP A 19 -6.06 26.68 -20.34
C ASP A 19 -5.61 28.09 -19.96
N THR A 20 -6.16 28.64 -18.86
CA THR A 20 -5.77 29.96 -18.35
C THR A 20 -4.37 29.97 -17.75
N ASN A 21 -4.06 28.97 -16.96
CA ASN A 21 -2.76 28.88 -16.29
C ASN A 21 -1.65 28.31 -17.19
N ARG A 22 -2.03 27.46 -18.17
CA ARG A 22 -1.11 26.78 -19.10
C ARG A 22 0.16 26.30 -18.40
N PRO A 23 0.04 25.41 -17.40
CA PRO A 23 1.19 24.98 -16.63
C PRO A 23 2.24 24.41 -17.59
N GLN A 24 3.46 24.94 -17.49
CA GLN A 24 4.57 24.43 -18.29
C GLN A 24 5.03 23.10 -17.69
N PRO A 25 5.41 22.14 -18.55
CA PRO A 25 6.05 20.93 -18.07
C PRO A 25 7.27 21.30 -17.20
N VAL A 26 7.35 20.71 -16.03
CA VAL A 26 8.52 20.85 -15.16
C VAL A 26 9.51 19.75 -15.52
N ASP A 27 10.71 20.15 -15.93
CA ASP A 27 11.80 19.20 -16.09
C ASP A 27 12.14 18.62 -14.72
N THR A 28 11.84 17.34 -14.55
CA THR A 28 12.22 16.63 -13.34
C THR A 28 13.71 16.26 -13.41
N PRO A 29 14.49 16.45 -12.33
CA PRO A 29 15.91 16.13 -12.33
C PRO A 29 16.17 14.60 -12.39
N TYR A 30 15.13 13.82 -12.36
CA TYR A 30 15.21 12.36 -12.34
C TYR A 30 14.32 11.75 -13.42
N THR A 31 14.82 10.69 -14.05
CA THR A 31 14.00 9.86 -14.93
C THR A 31 12.94 9.10 -14.13
N VAL A 32 11.87 8.68 -14.79
CA VAL A 32 10.82 7.84 -14.18
C VAL A 32 11.42 6.55 -13.59
N ASP A 33 12.38 5.95 -14.29
CA ASP A 33 13.01 4.71 -13.80
C ASP A 33 13.85 4.98 -12.55
N ARG A 34 14.55 6.10 -12.47
CA ARG A 34 15.27 6.50 -11.26
C ARG A 34 14.32 6.76 -10.09
N MET A 35 13.17 7.39 -10.37
CA MET A 35 12.14 7.58 -9.33
C MET A 35 11.59 6.24 -8.83
N LYS A 36 11.30 5.30 -9.73
CA LYS A 36 10.85 3.95 -9.36
C LYS A 36 11.90 3.21 -8.52
N GLU A 37 13.16 3.29 -8.90
CA GLU A 37 14.26 2.69 -8.14
C GLU A 37 14.33 3.26 -6.72
N VAL A 38 14.33 4.58 -6.58
CA VAL A 38 14.36 5.24 -5.26
C VAL A 38 13.15 4.85 -4.41
N LEU A 39 11.95 4.88 -5.00
CA LEU A 39 10.72 4.50 -4.31
C LEU A 39 10.71 3.01 -3.93
N SER A 40 11.30 2.14 -4.75
CA SER A 40 11.38 0.71 -4.43
C SER A 40 12.30 0.40 -3.24
N ASN A 41 13.31 1.23 -3.02
CA ASN A 41 14.16 1.09 -1.84
C ASN A 41 13.38 1.36 -0.54
N PHE A 42 12.32 2.18 -0.61
CA PHE A 42 11.42 2.35 0.51
C PHE A 42 10.78 1.02 0.98
N PHE A 43 10.47 0.11 0.07
CA PHE A 43 9.94 -1.21 0.45
C PHE A 43 10.96 -2.03 1.25
N VAL A 44 12.24 -1.94 0.91
CA VAL A 44 13.30 -2.61 1.68
C VAL A 44 13.41 -2.01 3.07
N GLU A 45 13.50 -0.68 3.15
CA GLU A 45 13.66 0.05 4.41
C GLU A 45 12.44 -0.01 5.33
N SER A 46 11.24 -0.14 4.76
CA SER A 46 9.99 -0.19 5.52
C SER A 46 9.57 -1.59 5.96
N TYR A 47 10.28 -2.63 5.52
CA TYR A 47 9.99 -3.99 5.94
C TYR A 47 10.38 -4.21 7.42
N VAL A 48 9.44 -4.75 8.18
CA VAL A 48 9.62 -5.05 9.60
C VAL A 48 9.38 -6.53 9.84
N ASP A 49 10.42 -7.22 10.23
CA ASP A 49 10.37 -8.60 10.72
C ASP A 49 10.04 -8.58 12.22
N ASN A 50 8.77 -8.72 12.53
CA ASN A 50 8.27 -8.75 13.90
C ASN A 50 7.43 -10.02 14.13
N THR A 51 8.11 -11.14 14.24
CA THR A 51 7.46 -12.44 14.49
C THR A 51 6.40 -12.34 15.59
N PRO A 52 5.17 -12.87 15.40
CA PRO A 52 4.76 -13.76 14.32
C PRO A 52 4.17 -13.05 13.07
N THR A 53 4.18 -11.74 12.98
CA THR A 53 3.60 -11.01 11.86
C THR A 53 4.62 -10.03 11.27
N HIS A 54 4.78 -10.07 9.95
CA HIS A 54 5.65 -9.16 9.24
C HIS A 54 4.83 -8.01 8.66
N TYR A 55 5.44 -6.83 8.57
CA TYR A 55 4.77 -5.61 8.18
C TYR A 55 5.61 -4.80 7.19
N TYR A 56 4.92 -3.97 6.40
CA TYR A 56 5.50 -2.73 5.92
C TYR A 56 5.03 -1.59 6.82
N SER A 57 5.96 -0.94 7.46
CA SER A 57 5.70 0.19 8.35
C SER A 57 5.95 1.51 7.62
N GLY A 58 5.14 2.52 7.93
CA GLY A 58 5.46 3.88 7.52
C GLY A 58 6.75 4.36 8.19
N VAL A 59 7.58 5.04 7.42
CA VAL A 59 8.72 5.78 7.96
C VAL A 59 8.25 7.17 8.33
N GLU A 60 8.40 7.57 9.58
CA GLU A 60 8.15 8.95 9.98
C GLU A 60 9.34 9.80 9.53
N LEU A 61 9.10 10.66 8.53
CA LEU A 61 10.08 11.66 8.13
C LEU A 61 10.07 12.79 9.17
N LYS A 62 10.74 12.56 10.28
CA LYS A 62 11.17 13.66 11.15
C LYS A 62 12.36 14.33 10.49
N THR A 63 12.39 15.65 10.53
CA THR A 63 13.21 16.59 9.76
C THR A 63 14.72 16.31 9.67
N ALA A 64 15.26 15.31 10.34
CA ALA A 64 16.68 14.97 10.32
C ALA A 64 16.98 13.46 10.41
N THR A 65 15.98 12.63 10.67
CA THR A 65 16.16 11.18 10.83
C THR A 65 15.00 10.44 10.20
N CYS A 66 15.30 9.40 9.41
CA CYS A 66 14.30 8.46 8.93
C CYS A 66 14.13 7.38 10.00
N ASP A 67 13.42 7.70 11.08
CA ASP A 67 13.14 6.73 12.14
C ASP A 67 11.92 5.89 11.79
N HIS A 68 11.99 4.60 12.04
CA HIS A 68 10.82 3.73 12.00
C HIS A 68 9.86 4.11 13.12
N VAL A 69 8.62 4.39 12.76
CA VAL A 69 7.53 4.45 13.74
C VAL A 69 7.17 3.01 14.09
N ASP A 70 7.05 2.67 15.37
CA ASP A 70 6.67 1.32 15.81
C ASP A 70 5.19 1.00 15.56
N VAL A 71 4.66 1.49 14.42
CA VAL A 71 3.25 1.39 14.03
C VAL A 71 3.15 0.85 12.63
N ALA A 72 2.41 -0.23 12.48
CA ALA A 72 1.94 -0.74 11.19
C ALA A 72 0.44 -0.50 11.06
N GLU A 73 0.02 0.01 9.92
CA GLU A 73 -1.39 0.24 9.60
C GLU A 73 -1.79 -0.59 8.38
N ILE A 74 -2.99 -1.19 8.44
CA ILE A 74 -3.49 -2.02 7.35
C ILE A 74 -3.92 -1.19 6.13
N GLY A 75 -4.51 -0.05 6.40
CA GLY A 75 -4.97 0.91 5.42
C GLY A 75 -4.56 2.32 5.83
N PHE A 76 -5.02 3.30 5.11
CA PHE A 76 -4.56 4.68 5.14
C PHE A 76 -3.30 4.87 4.32
N VAL A 77 -3.52 5.23 3.03
CA VAL A 77 -2.45 5.44 2.05
C VAL A 77 -1.62 4.16 1.77
N GLY A 78 -2.31 3.03 1.67
CA GLY A 78 -1.74 1.81 1.11
C GLY A 78 -0.64 1.14 1.93
N ARG A 79 -0.61 1.38 3.24
CA ARG A 79 0.39 0.77 4.12
C ARG A 79 0.26 -0.76 4.15
N THR A 80 1.12 -1.43 4.78
CA THR A 80 1.26 -2.88 4.98
C THR A 80 0.88 -3.75 3.77
N LEU A 81 -0.39 -4.12 3.55
CA LEU A 81 -0.77 -5.08 2.51
C LEU A 81 -0.69 -4.51 1.09
N LEU A 82 -1.06 -3.25 0.87
CA LEU A 82 -0.94 -2.65 -0.45
C LEU A 82 0.53 -2.38 -0.81
N ASN A 83 1.36 -2.00 0.17
CA ASN A 83 2.80 -1.93 -0.04
C ASN A 83 3.41 -3.31 -0.32
N ALA A 84 2.93 -4.36 0.35
CA ALA A 84 3.35 -5.73 0.06
C ALA A 84 3.01 -6.12 -1.38
N PHE A 85 1.79 -5.81 -1.84
CA PHE A 85 1.40 -6.08 -3.23
C PHE A 85 2.27 -5.29 -4.22
N ASN A 86 2.47 -4.00 -4.00
CA ASN A 86 3.31 -3.16 -4.85
C ASN A 86 4.78 -3.63 -4.87
N ALA A 87 5.31 -4.07 -3.72
CA ALA A 87 6.66 -4.64 -3.64
C ALA A 87 6.76 -5.96 -4.40
N LEU A 88 5.73 -6.83 -4.33
CA LEU A 88 5.66 -8.08 -5.07
C LEU A 88 5.66 -7.83 -6.59
N GLU A 89 4.76 -6.95 -7.06
CA GLU A 89 4.62 -6.65 -8.47
C GLU A 89 5.90 -6.00 -9.04
N TYR A 90 6.43 -5.01 -8.36
CA TYR A 90 7.67 -4.36 -8.77
C TYR A 90 8.87 -5.30 -8.69
N GLY A 91 8.95 -6.12 -7.64
CA GLY A 91 9.97 -7.15 -7.48
C GLY A 91 9.95 -8.15 -8.63
N ALA A 92 8.78 -8.61 -9.03
CA ALA A 92 8.62 -9.51 -10.18
C ALA A 92 9.02 -8.83 -11.49
N LEU A 93 8.63 -7.56 -11.69
CA LEU A 93 8.97 -6.79 -12.89
C LEU A 93 10.49 -6.55 -13.03
N GLN A 94 11.18 -6.34 -11.93
CA GLN A 94 12.61 -6.01 -11.89
C GLN A 94 13.51 -7.20 -11.51
N ASN A 95 12.94 -8.40 -11.34
CA ASN A 95 13.65 -9.60 -10.86
C ASN A 95 14.34 -9.40 -9.51
N ARG A 96 13.76 -8.60 -8.62
CA ARG A 96 14.25 -8.34 -7.27
C ARG A 96 13.64 -9.32 -6.27
N GLN A 97 14.33 -10.44 -6.07
CA GLN A 97 13.84 -11.54 -5.24
C GLN A 97 13.61 -11.15 -3.79
N GLU A 98 14.40 -10.24 -3.24
CA GLU A 98 14.25 -9.76 -1.87
C GLU A 98 12.90 -9.06 -1.63
N LEU A 99 12.41 -8.29 -2.61
CA LEU A 99 11.10 -7.64 -2.53
C LEU A 99 9.96 -8.66 -2.60
N MET A 100 10.09 -9.64 -3.47
CA MET A 100 9.10 -10.70 -3.59
C MET A 100 9.02 -11.55 -2.31
N ASN A 101 10.16 -11.88 -1.72
CA ASN A 101 10.22 -12.67 -0.49
C ASN A 101 9.60 -11.92 0.69
N SER A 102 9.96 -10.66 0.90
CA SER A 102 9.39 -9.85 1.97
C SER A 102 7.90 -9.62 1.79
N ALA A 103 7.46 -9.36 0.56
CA ALA A 103 6.04 -9.21 0.25
C ALA A 103 5.23 -10.48 0.56
N ASN A 104 5.68 -11.64 0.08
CA ASN A 104 5.02 -12.91 0.37
C ASN A 104 4.99 -13.20 1.87
N SER A 105 6.09 -12.93 2.57
CA SER A 105 6.16 -13.09 4.02
C SER A 105 5.14 -12.22 4.77
N VAL A 106 4.89 -10.99 4.30
CA VAL A 106 3.83 -10.15 4.86
C VAL A 106 2.46 -10.77 4.63
N PHE A 107 2.13 -11.22 3.42
CA PHE A 107 0.84 -11.86 3.15
C PHE A 107 0.65 -13.12 3.98
N ASP A 108 1.62 -14.02 4.01
CA ASP A 108 1.54 -15.29 4.71
C ASP A 108 1.34 -15.10 6.22
N THR A 109 2.10 -14.20 6.82
CA THR A 109 2.00 -13.95 8.27
C THR A 109 0.74 -13.16 8.63
N TYR A 110 0.29 -12.26 7.76
CA TYR A 110 -0.94 -11.49 7.97
C TYR A 110 -2.20 -12.34 7.89
N LEU A 111 -2.24 -13.30 6.98
CA LEU A 111 -3.35 -14.26 6.91
C LEU A 111 -3.58 -14.97 8.25
N GLN A 112 -2.49 -15.32 8.92
CA GLN A 112 -2.54 -16.07 10.18
C GLN A 112 -2.78 -15.18 11.40
N ASN A 113 -2.17 -14.01 11.46
CA ASN A 113 -2.03 -13.20 12.66
C ASN A 113 -2.63 -11.78 12.57
N GLY A 114 -3.00 -11.34 11.37
CA GLY A 114 -3.42 -9.96 11.09
C GLY A 114 -4.89 -9.65 11.37
N PHE A 115 -5.66 -10.62 11.89
CA PHE A 115 -7.09 -10.45 12.13
C PHE A 115 -7.43 -10.40 13.62
N SER A 116 -8.43 -9.58 13.94
CA SER A 116 -9.09 -9.58 15.24
C SER A 116 -9.96 -10.83 15.43
N PRO A 117 -10.38 -11.16 16.65
CA PRO A 117 -11.30 -12.27 16.89
C PRO A 117 -12.64 -12.14 16.17
N ALA A 118 -13.06 -10.92 15.83
CA ALA A 118 -14.26 -10.65 15.05
C ALA A 118 -14.10 -10.83 13.53
N GLY A 119 -12.90 -11.19 13.06
CA GLY A 119 -12.62 -11.45 11.65
C GLY A 119 -12.25 -10.21 10.83
N PHE A 120 -12.10 -9.04 11.46
CA PHE A 120 -11.62 -7.83 10.78
C PHE A 120 -10.10 -7.74 10.85
N PHE A 121 -9.49 -7.03 9.90
CA PHE A 121 -8.08 -6.73 10.01
C PHE A 121 -7.78 -5.92 11.29
N ASN A 122 -6.65 -6.20 11.93
CA ASN A 122 -6.08 -5.32 12.93
C ASN A 122 -5.60 -4.04 12.24
N GLU A 123 -6.30 -2.92 12.46
CA GLU A 123 -6.08 -1.70 11.68
C GLU A 123 -4.78 -0.98 12.01
N VAL A 124 -4.45 -0.93 13.30
CA VAL A 124 -3.24 -0.29 13.81
C VAL A 124 -2.56 -1.25 14.76
N VAL A 125 -1.31 -1.54 14.51
CA VAL A 125 -0.50 -2.43 15.33
C VAL A 125 0.74 -1.70 15.79
N HIS A 126 0.88 -1.54 17.10
CA HIS A 126 2.12 -1.09 17.73
C HIS A 126 3.00 -2.32 17.98
N TYR A 127 3.80 -2.69 16.99
CA TYR A 127 4.47 -3.98 16.98
C TYR A 127 5.51 -4.13 18.10
N ASN A 128 6.20 -3.07 18.51
CA ASN A 128 7.14 -3.10 19.64
C ASN A 128 6.45 -3.23 21.01
N ARG A 129 5.16 -2.87 21.10
CA ARG A 129 4.38 -2.89 22.36
C ARG A 129 3.36 -4.01 22.41
N GLY A 130 3.21 -4.76 21.33
CA GLY A 130 2.19 -5.80 21.21
C GLY A 130 0.75 -5.30 21.23
N PHE A 131 0.54 -3.99 21.14
CA PHE A 131 -0.79 -3.39 21.17
C PHE A 131 -1.42 -3.38 19.79
N LYS A 132 -2.67 -3.81 19.70
CA LYS A 132 -3.45 -3.86 18.45
C LYS A 132 -4.73 -3.07 18.64
N GLU A 133 -4.98 -2.16 17.72
CA GLU A 133 -6.18 -1.33 17.70
C GLU A 133 -7.06 -1.73 16.51
N SER A 134 -8.33 -1.99 16.79
CA SER A 134 -9.33 -2.33 15.78
C SER A 134 -10.51 -1.38 15.92
N LYS A 135 -10.41 -0.22 15.27
CA LYS A 135 -11.50 0.76 15.21
C LYS A 135 -12.52 0.46 14.11
N HIS A 136 -12.23 -0.53 13.28
CA HIS A 136 -13.07 -0.99 12.17
C HIS A 136 -13.52 0.14 11.23
N SER A 137 -12.59 0.99 10.85
CA SER A 137 -12.82 2.01 9.84
C SER A 137 -13.08 1.36 8.48
N ILE A 138 -14.21 1.66 7.86
CA ILE A 138 -14.56 1.16 6.52
C ILE A 138 -13.41 1.40 5.54
N ARG A 139 -12.79 2.57 5.56
CA ARG A 139 -11.69 2.92 4.69
C ARG A 139 -10.49 1.98 4.86
N ARG A 140 -10.04 1.77 6.10
CA ARG A 140 -8.86 0.92 6.37
C ARG A 140 -9.13 -0.55 6.03
N GLN A 141 -10.31 -1.04 6.38
CA GLN A 141 -10.71 -2.41 6.06
C GLN A 141 -10.81 -2.61 4.54
N SER A 142 -11.44 -1.68 3.81
CA SER A 142 -11.58 -1.79 2.35
C SER A 142 -10.24 -1.69 1.61
N GLU A 143 -9.28 -0.88 2.09
CA GLU A 143 -7.93 -0.86 1.50
C GLU A 143 -7.21 -2.20 1.71
N GLY A 144 -7.35 -2.83 2.87
CA GLY A 144 -6.82 -4.17 3.13
C GLY A 144 -7.42 -5.23 2.20
N VAL A 145 -8.76 -5.23 2.08
CA VAL A 145 -9.48 -6.12 1.15
C VAL A 145 -9.02 -5.89 -0.29
N TYR A 146 -8.93 -4.64 -0.73
CA TYR A 146 -8.46 -4.29 -2.07
C TYR A 146 -7.04 -4.83 -2.35
N ALA A 147 -6.13 -4.69 -1.40
CA ALA A 147 -4.77 -5.21 -1.54
C ALA A 147 -4.76 -6.73 -1.68
N VAL A 148 -5.56 -7.45 -0.88
CA VAL A 148 -5.66 -8.91 -0.97
C VAL A 148 -6.29 -9.35 -2.30
N LEU A 149 -7.32 -8.65 -2.79
CA LEU A 149 -7.93 -8.97 -4.09
C LEU A 149 -6.94 -8.77 -5.25
N ASN A 150 -6.11 -7.74 -5.20
CA ASN A 150 -5.03 -7.56 -6.18
C ASN A 150 -3.99 -8.68 -6.09
N TYR A 151 -3.56 -9.04 -4.89
CA TYR A 151 -2.66 -10.16 -4.65
C TYR A 151 -3.22 -11.48 -5.19
N LEU A 152 -4.47 -11.82 -4.88
CA LEU A 152 -5.12 -13.03 -5.37
C LEU A 152 -5.26 -13.03 -6.90
N THR A 153 -5.54 -11.88 -7.50
CA THR A 153 -5.62 -11.72 -8.95
C THR A 153 -4.25 -11.97 -9.60
N TYR A 154 -3.21 -11.37 -9.05
CA TYR A 154 -1.83 -11.59 -9.50
C TYR A 154 -1.42 -13.06 -9.38
N GLU A 155 -1.65 -13.67 -8.21
CA GLU A 155 -1.30 -15.09 -7.97
C GLU A 155 -2.06 -16.03 -8.91
N LYS A 156 -3.33 -15.75 -9.18
CA LYS A 156 -4.12 -16.53 -10.15
C LYS A 156 -3.56 -16.43 -11.57
N GLN A 157 -3.06 -15.26 -11.98
CA GLN A 157 -2.37 -15.09 -13.27
C GLN A 157 -1.09 -15.92 -13.33
N GLN A 158 -0.41 -16.08 -12.20
CA GLN A 158 0.75 -16.97 -12.04
C GLN A 158 0.38 -18.46 -11.83
N LYS A 159 -0.91 -18.81 -11.98
CA LYS A 159 -1.47 -20.17 -11.76
C LYS A 159 -1.27 -20.69 -10.32
N ARG A 160 -1.12 -19.81 -9.35
CA ARG A 160 -1.09 -20.10 -7.92
C ARG A 160 -2.46 -19.85 -7.28
N LYS A 161 -2.79 -20.61 -6.25
CA LYS A 161 -4.08 -20.52 -5.54
C LYS A 161 -3.83 -20.34 -4.06
N HIS A 162 -4.64 -19.51 -3.45
CA HIS A 162 -4.60 -19.20 -2.01
C HIS A 162 -6.00 -19.35 -1.38
N PRO A 163 -6.50 -20.61 -1.25
CA PRO A 163 -7.87 -20.86 -0.81
C PRO A 163 -8.16 -20.30 0.59
N GLU A 164 -7.14 -20.17 1.45
CA GLU A 164 -7.27 -19.58 2.79
C GLU A 164 -7.59 -18.09 2.71
N TRP A 165 -6.92 -17.34 1.83
CA TRP A 165 -7.22 -15.94 1.57
C TRP A 165 -8.60 -15.79 0.91
N GLU A 166 -8.89 -16.58 -0.12
CA GLU A 166 -10.18 -16.57 -0.83
C GLU A 166 -11.37 -16.83 0.12
N LYS A 167 -11.17 -17.69 1.12
CA LYS A 167 -12.18 -17.97 2.14
C LYS A 167 -12.31 -16.86 3.18
N ARG A 168 -11.21 -16.12 3.45
CA ARG A 168 -11.14 -15.12 4.51
C ARG A 168 -11.75 -13.80 4.07
N ILE A 169 -11.59 -13.44 2.79
CA ILE A 169 -12.06 -12.20 2.20
C ILE A 169 -13.42 -12.40 1.52
#